data_a29bcea421616ff7ccc7d17cfd3ffeb8
#
_entry.id   a29bcea421616ff7ccc7d17cfd3ffeb8
#
_cell.length_a   1.000
_cell.length_b   1.000
_cell.length_c   1.000
_cell.angle_alpha   90.00
_cell.angle_beta   90.00
_cell.angle_gamma   90.00
#
_symmetry.space_group_name_H-M   'P 1'
#
loop_
_entity.id
_entity.type
_entity.pdbx_description
1 polymer ?
#
loop_
_entity_poly.entity_id
_entity_poly.type
_entity_poly.pdbx_seq_one_letter_code
_entity_poly.pdbx_strand_id
1 'polypeptide(L)'
;MASFEMGVQLLKNMLIKKKSYSAFFADESDALHEAFPAKATVHAGPFGIPMLWNSARNFLEKKSFEPRKTEGIAYVHIPFCESRCLFCMFYQNPYSKEASNAYTDTLIKEFELWNGRAAQNSAPIKALYFGGGTPTALEASDIRKILGAVRKNLPLAKDCEITFEGRLHGFSDEKL
;
A
#
# COMPACT_ATOMS: atom_id res chain seq x y z
N MET A 1 -36.72 15.05 -24.02
CA MET A 1 -36.84 16.01 -22.89
C MET A 1 -36.62 15.32 -21.54
N ALA A 2 -37.17 14.17 -21.24
CA ALA A 2 -37.00 13.47 -19.96
C ALA A 2 -35.56 13.07 -19.60
N SER A 3 -34.69 12.76 -20.56
CA SER A 3 -33.30 12.36 -20.26
C SER A 3 -32.40 13.54 -19.87
N PHE A 4 -32.72 14.75 -20.34
CA PHE A 4 -31.98 15.95 -19.99
C PHE A 4 -32.32 16.44 -18.57
N GLU A 5 -33.60 16.35 -18.19
CA GLU A 5 -34.04 16.70 -16.83
C GLU A 5 -33.46 15.74 -15.78
N MET A 6 -33.36 14.44 -16.11
CA MET A 6 -32.76 13.45 -15.24
C MET A 6 -31.25 13.70 -15.03
N GLY A 7 -30.54 14.12 -16.08
CA GLY A 7 -29.12 14.53 -15.99
C GLY A 7 -28.91 15.77 -15.13
N VAL A 8 -29.80 16.79 -15.25
CA VAL A 8 -29.76 18.01 -14.44
C VAL A 8 -30.08 17.71 -12.97
N GLN A 9 -31.00 16.79 -12.70
CA GLN A 9 -31.35 16.37 -11.34
C GLN A 9 -30.23 15.56 -10.69
N LEU A 10 -29.52 14.69 -11.45
CA LEU A 10 -28.31 14.00 -10.98
C LEU A 10 -27.18 14.99 -10.64
N LEU A 11 -26.96 15.98 -11.51
CA LEU A 11 -25.97 17.05 -11.25
C LEU A 11 -26.37 17.92 -10.05
N LYS A 12 -27.64 18.23 -9.86
CA LYS A 12 -28.12 18.92 -8.65
C LYS A 12 -27.92 18.07 -7.40
N ASN A 13 -28.18 16.77 -7.46
CA ASN A 13 -27.96 15.87 -6.32
C ASN A 13 -26.45 15.66 -6.02
N MET A 14 -25.58 15.68 -7.04
CA MET A 14 -24.13 15.73 -6.85
C MET A 14 -23.67 17.06 -6.27
N LEU A 15 -24.29 18.19 -6.64
CA LEU A 15 -24.01 19.52 -6.09
C LEU A 15 -24.56 19.70 -4.67
N ILE A 16 -25.66 19.03 -4.31
CA ILE A 16 -26.21 19.02 -2.94
C ILE A 16 -25.29 18.24 -1.99
N LYS A 17 -24.52 17.26 -2.48
CA LYS A 17 -23.44 16.65 -1.70
C LYS A 17 -22.29 17.62 -1.34
N LYS A 18 -22.23 18.80 -1.96
CA LYS A 18 -21.29 19.87 -1.54
C LYS A 18 -21.48 20.34 -0.10
N LYS A 19 -22.65 20.14 0.50
CA LYS A 19 -22.89 20.41 1.94
C LYS A 19 -22.11 19.48 2.87
N SER A 20 -21.63 18.33 2.37
CA SER A 20 -20.88 17.41 3.21
C SER A 20 -19.38 17.76 3.33
N TYR A 21 -18.85 18.60 2.44
CA TYR A 21 -17.45 18.99 2.53
C TYR A 21 -17.17 19.96 3.69
N SER A 22 -18.15 20.73 4.14
CA SER A 22 -18.01 21.54 5.34
C SER A 22 -17.75 20.71 6.60
N ALA A 23 -18.17 19.44 6.62
CA ALA A 23 -17.87 18.51 7.71
C ALA A 23 -16.38 18.06 7.76
N PHE A 24 -15.61 18.34 6.71
CA PHE A 24 -14.17 18.08 6.67
C PHE A 24 -13.31 19.30 6.97
N PHE A 25 -13.94 20.47 7.11
CA PHE A 25 -13.26 21.69 7.45
C PHE A 25 -13.74 22.10 8.84
N ALA A 26 -12.82 22.11 9.79
CA ALA A 26 -13.10 22.63 11.12
C ALA A 26 -13.41 24.13 11.04
N ASP A 27 -14.53 24.54 11.61
CA ASP A 27 -14.93 25.95 11.71
C ASP A 27 -14.25 26.66 12.88
N GLU A 28 -13.51 25.93 13.71
CA GLU A 28 -12.89 26.38 14.93
C GLU A 28 -11.36 26.49 14.86
N SER A 29 -10.77 27.08 15.87
CA SER A 29 -9.33 27.37 15.95
C SER A 29 -8.43 26.13 16.07
N ASP A 30 -8.97 24.96 16.39
CA ASP A 30 -8.24 23.68 16.49
C ASP A 30 -8.78 22.64 15.51
N ALA A 31 -8.51 22.87 14.24
CA ALA A 31 -8.93 22.00 13.15
C ALA A 31 -8.47 20.53 13.31
N LEU A 32 -7.32 20.29 13.95
CA LEU A 32 -6.81 18.94 14.16
C LEU A 32 -7.58 18.20 15.26
N HIS A 33 -8.00 18.89 16.30
CA HIS A 33 -8.78 18.32 17.38
C HIS A 33 -10.20 17.96 16.91
N GLU A 34 -10.82 18.79 16.08
CA GLU A 34 -12.12 18.49 15.49
C GLU A 34 -12.08 17.35 14.48
N ALA A 35 -11.06 17.33 13.61
CA ALA A 35 -10.90 16.26 12.64
C ALA A 35 -10.58 14.91 13.31
N PHE A 36 -9.92 14.93 14.47
CA PHE A 36 -9.49 13.75 15.20
C PHE A 36 -9.87 13.83 16.70
N PRO A 37 -11.17 13.80 17.01
CA PRO A 37 -11.65 13.97 18.39
C PRO A 37 -11.21 12.83 19.33
N ALA A 38 -10.83 11.70 18.77
CA ALA A 38 -10.19 10.63 19.51
C ALA A 38 -8.77 10.43 18.98
N LYS A 39 -7.78 10.46 19.85
CA LYS A 39 -6.42 10.00 19.53
C LYS A 39 -6.43 8.50 19.24
N ALA A 40 -6.98 8.11 18.11
CA ALA A 40 -6.84 6.76 17.62
C ALA A 40 -5.41 6.61 17.10
N THR A 41 -4.54 6.03 17.90
CA THR A 41 -3.29 5.50 17.39
C THR A 41 -3.65 4.30 16.52
N VAL A 42 -3.62 4.48 15.22
CA VAL A 42 -3.93 3.45 14.22
C VAL A 42 -3.06 2.18 14.42
N HIS A 43 -1.98 2.29 15.18
CA HIS A 43 -0.99 1.23 15.38
C HIS A 43 -0.95 0.61 16.79
N ALA A 44 -1.73 1.10 17.72
CA ALA A 44 -1.80 0.55 19.06
C ALA A 44 -3.22 0.17 19.40
N GLY A 45 -3.70 -0.93 18.85
CA GLY A 45 -4.84 -1.62 19.45
C GLY A 45 -4.43 -2.03 20.86
N PRO A 46 -5.17 -1.62 21.92
CA PRO A 46 -4.83 -1.96 23.31
C PRO A 46 -4.92 -3.47 23.61
N PHE A 47 -5.25 -4.29 22.64
CA PHE A 47 -5.53 -5.71 22.75
C PHE A 47 -4.59 -6.63 21.99
N GLY A 48 -3.45 -6.11 21.50
CA GLY A 48 -2.40 -6.97 20.93
C GLY A 48 -1.73 -7.76 22.05
N ILE A 49 -2.03 -9.05 22.19
CA ILE A 49 -1.24 -9.93 23.03
C ILE A 49 0.07 -10.20 22.32
N PRO A 50 1.24 -9.84 22.90
CA PRO A 50 2.52 -10.14 22.29
C PRO A 50 2.65 -11.64 22.07
N MET A 51 2.80 -12.05 20.82
CA MET A 51 3.03 -13.45 20.48
C MET A 51 4.53 -13.73 20.57
N LEU A 52 4.91 -14.79 21.28
CA LEU A 52 6.30 -15.24 21.30
C LEU A 52 6.75 -15.55 19.87
N TRP A 53 8.00 -15.19 19.53
CA TRP A 53 8.53 -15.29 18.17
C TRP A 53 8.31 -16.67 17.53
N ASN A 54 8.58 -17.76 18.24
CA ASN A 54 8.35 -19.10 17.74
C ASN A 54 6.87 -19.41 17.47
N SER A 55 5.98 -18.91 18.32
CA SER A 55 4.53 -19.06 18.13
C SER A 55 4.04 -18.24 16.94
N ALA A 56 4.55 -17.01 16.76
CA ALA A 56 4.25 -16.18 15.60
C ALA A 56 4.71 -16.83 14.30
N ARG A 57 5.94 -17.36 14.27
CA ARG A 57 6.48 -18.06 13.12
C ARG A 57 5.63 -19.28 12.74
N ASN A 58 5.32 -20.14 13.70
CA ASN A 58 4.50 -21.33 13.47
C ASN A 58 3.09 -20.98 12.99
N PHE A 59 2.50 -19.90 13.55
CA PHE A 59 1.21 -19.37 13.12
C PHE A 59 1.24 -18.90 11.67
N LEU A 60 2.23 -18.09 11.30
CA LEU A 60 2.39 -17.58 9.93
C LEU A 60 2.67 -18.71 8.94
N GLU A 61 3.51 -19.66 9.31
CA GLU A 61 3.79 -20.83 8.48
C GLU A 61 2.52 -21.64 8.23
N LYS A 62 1.76 -21.96 9.26
CA LYS A 62 0.47 -22.65 9.13
C LYS A 62 -0.49 -21.85 8.23
N LYS A 63 -0.61 -20.53 8.45
CA LYS A 63 -1.48 -19.67 7.64
C LYS A 63 -1.06 -19.60 6.17
N SER A 64 0.22 -19.73 5.87
CA SER A 64 0.70 -19.74 4.48
C SER A 64 0.20 -20.94 3.65
N PHE A 65 -0.19 -22.03 4.30
CA PHE A 65 -0.78 -23.21 3.67
C PHE A 65 -2.31 -23.21 3.63
N GLU A 66 -2.96 -22.27 4.31
CA GLU A 66 -4.41 -22.15 4.28
C GLU A 66 -4.84 -21.38 3.02
N PRO A 67 -5.72 -21.97 2.17
CA PRO A 67 -6.17 -21.28 0.97
C PRO A 67 -7.04 -20.07 1.31
N ARG A 68 -6.87 -18.98 0.56
CA ARG A 68 -7.78 -17.84 0.61
C ARG A 68 -9.08 -18.19 -0.08
N LYS A 69 -10.20 -17.72 0.47
CA LYS A 69 -11.54 -17.90 -0.11
C LYS A 69 -11.98 -16.74 -0.99
N THR A 70 -11.29 -15.61 -0.88
CA THR A 70 -11.62 -14.35 -1.55
C THR A 70 -10.38 -13.78 -2.23
N GLU A 71 -10.61 -12.90 -3.18
CA GLU A 71 -9.57 -12.06 -3.78
C GLU A 71 -8.76 -11.33 -2.70
N GLY A 72 -7.51 -11.05 -3.01
CA GLY A 72 -6.59 -10.44 -2.04
C GLY A 72 -6.01 -9.13 -2.53
N ILE A 73 -5.38 -8.45 -1.57
CA ILE A 73 -4.53 -7.28 -1.80
C ILE A 73 -3.12 -7.68 -1.38
N ALA A 74 -2.12 -7.30 -2.16
CA ALA A 74 -0.73 -7.46 -1.79
C ALA A 74 -0.11 -6.09 -1.48
N TYR A 75 0.70 -6.04 -0.45
CA TYR A 75 1.51 -4.87 -0.09
C TYR A 75 2.99 -5.25 -0.15
N VAL A 76 3.75 -4.46 -0.89
CA VAL A 76 5.20 -4.61 -1.02
C VAL A 76 5.85 -3.41 -0.34
N HIS A 77 6.60 -3.68 0.72
CA HIS A 77 7.26 -2.64 1.49
C HIS A 77 8.63 -2.30 0.90
N ILE A 78 8.89 -1.01 0.66
CA ILE A 78 10.20 -0.51 0.24
C ILE A 78 10.72 0.43 1.34
N PRO A 79 11.69 -0.01 2.16
CA PRO A 79 12.06 0.68 3.40
C PRO A 79 13.05 1.85 3.23
N PHE A 80 13.29 2.34 2.02
CA PHE A 80 14.33 3.32 1.73
C PHE A 80 13.76 4.70 1.44
N CYS A 81 14.46 5.74 1.93
CA CYS A 81 14.22 7.13 1.58
C CYS A 81 15.55 7.85 1.32
N GLU A 82 15.61 8.67 0.28
CA GLU A 82 16.77 9.53 0.00
C GLU A 82 16.95 10.61 1.09
N SER A 83 15.85 11.08 1.65
CA SER A 83 15.86 12.06 2.74
C SER A 83 14.67 11.86 3.67
N ARG A 84 14.84 12.22 4.94
CA ARG A 84 13.78 12.20 5.94
C ARG A 84 12.88 13.43 5.77
N CYS A 85 11.58 13.20 5.58
CA CYS A 85 10.58 14.27 5.66
C CYS A 85 10.40 14.72 7.11
N LEU A 86 10.23 16.02 7.34
CA LEU A 86 10.13 16.59 8.69
C LEU A 86 8.94 16.03 9.51
N PHE A 87 7.85 15.68 8.83
CA PHE A 87 6.63 15.16 9.44
C PHE A 87 6.60 13.62 9.50
N CYS A 88 7.60 12.93 8.94
CA CYS A 88 7.52 11.48 8.80
C CYS A 88 7.95 10.76 10.08
N MET A 89 7.04 9.93 10.61
CA MET A 89 7.30 9.05 11.75
C MET A 89 7.75 7.64 11.32
N PHE A 90 7.74 7.33 10.02
CA PHE A 90 8.00 6.01 9.45
C PHE A 90 9.35 5.87 8.76
N TYR A 91 10.18 6.92 8.78
CA TYR A 91 11.52 6.84 8.22
C TYR A 91 12.34 5.78 8.94
N GLN A 92 12.87 4.82 8.18
CA GLN A 92 13.66 3.71 8.74
C GLN A 92 15.09 3.70 8.23
N ASN A 93 15.29 3.68 6.91
CA ASN A 93 16.61 3.49 6.33
C ASN A 93 16.93 4.57 5.29
N PRO A 94 18.14 5.15 5.34
CA PRO A 94 18.63 5.96 4.24
C PRO A 94 18.81 5.10 2.99
N TYR A 95 18.52 5.67 1.84
CA TYR A 95 18.79 5.01 0.56
C TYR A 95 20.30 4.88 0.35
N SER A 96 20.76 3.70 0.01
CA SER A 96 22.03 3.48 -0.68
C SER A 96 21.82 2.46 -1.80
N LYS A 97 22.57 2.59 -2.86
CA LYS A 97 22.46 1.71 -4.03
C LYS A 97 22.75 0.25 -3.66
N GLU A 98 23.75 0.02 -2.85
CA GLU A 98 24.16 -1.32 -2.40
C GLU A 98 23.08 -1.97 -1.56
N ALA A 99 22.53 -1.25 -0.56
CA ALA A 99 21.45 -1.75 0.29
C ALA A 99 20.16 -2.00 -0.51
N SER A 100 19.85 -1.10 -1.45
CA SER A 100 18.68 -1.23 -2.32
C SER A 100 18.77 -2.46 -3.23
N ASN A 101 19.92 -2.69 -3.86
CA ASN A 101 20.16 -3.87 -4.70
C ASN A 101 20.04 -5.17 -3.89
N ALA A 102 20.70 -5.24 -2.73
CA ALA A 102 20.64 -6.42 -1.85
C ALA A 102 19.20 -6.70 -1.36
N TYR A 103 18.45 -5.64 -1.06
CA TYR A 103 17.04 -5.75 -0.70
C TYR A 103 16.20 -6.24 -1.86
N THR A 104 16.39 -5.69 -3.06
CA THR A 104 15.69 -6.11 -4.28
C THR A 104 15.88 -7.61 -4.54
N ASP A 105 17.11 -8.09 -4.45
CA ASP A 105 17.42 -9.51 -4.63
C ASP A 105 16.76 -10.40 -3.56
N THR A 106 16.69 -9.89 -2.32
CA THR A 106 16.03 -10.60 -1.21
C THR A 106 14.52 -10.63 -1.39
N LEU A 107 13.92 -9.51 -1.79
CA LEU A 107 12.49 -9.40 -2.06
C LEU A 107 12.05 -10.34 -3.21
N ILE A 108 12.86 -10.46 -4.25
CA ILE A 108 12.60 -11.41 -5.35
C ILE A 108 12.59 -12.85 -4.83
N LYS A 109 13.56 -13.23 -3.99
CA LYS A 109 13.58 -14.54 -3.35
C LYS A 109 12.36 -14.77 -2.46
N GLU A 110 11.88 -13.73 -1.77
CA GLU A 110 10.67 -13.82 -0.97
C GLU A 110 9.46 -14.13 -1.85
N PHE A 111 9.28 -13.46 -2.99
CA PHE A 111 8.21 -13.79 -3.94
C PHE A 111 8.31 -15.25 -4.44
N GLU A 112 9.51 -15.73 -4.69
CA GLU A 112 9.74 -17.13 -5.10
C GLU A 112 9.38 -18.12 -3.99
N LEU A 113 9.70 -17.82 -2.74
CA LEU A 113 9.33 -18.62 -1.59
C LEU A 113 7.82 -18.70 -1.35
N TRP A 114 7.12 -17.60 -1.62
CA TRP A 114 5.67 -17.56 -1.52
C TRP A 114 4.97 -18.24 -2.70
N ASN A 115 5.63 -18.36 -3.84
CA ASN A 115 5.10 -19.06 -4.98
C ASN A 115 4.87 -20.56 -4.63
N GLY A 116 3.67 -21.04 -4.88
CA GLY A 116 3.26 -22.40 -4.48
C GLY A 116 2.61 -22.49 -3.09
N ARG A 117 2.63 -21.43 -2.27
CA ARG A 117 1.87 -21.43 -1.01
C ARG A 117 0.37 -21.24 -1.29
N ALA A 118 -0.46 -22.02 -0.60
CA ALA A 118 -1.91 -21.98 -0.82
C ALA A 118 -2.51 -20.58 -0.52
N ALA A 119 -2.04 -19.93 0.55
CA ALA A 119 -2.46 -18.56 0.86
C ALA A 119 -2.17 -17.58 -0.28
N GLN A 120 -1.12 -17.80 -1.05
CA GLN A 120 -0.74 -16.95 -2.17
C GLN A 120 -1.56 -17.29 -3.43
N ASN A 121 -1.67 -18.56 -3.80
CA ASN A 121 -2.08 -18.99 -5.14
C ASN A 121 -3.55 -19.40 -5.25
N SER A 122 -4.30 -19.48 -4.15
CA SER A 122 -5.67 -19.99 -4.16
C SER A 122 -6.72 -19.02 -4.69
N ALA A 123 -6.42 -17.71 -4.74
CA ALA A 123 -7.33 -16.69 -5.26
C ALA A 123 -6.53 -15.53 -5.86
N PRO A 124 -7.07 -14.78 -6.83
CA PRO A 124 -6.36 -13.70 -7.48
C PRO A 124 -6.08 -12.52 -6.53
N ILE A 125 -5.04 -11.75 -6.86
CA ILE A 125 -4.70 -10.47 -6.23
C ILE A 125 -5.28 -9.37 -7.11
N LYS A 126 -6.20 -8.59 -6.56
CA LYS A 126 -6.90 -7.50 -7.25
C LYS A 126 -6.21 -6.16 -7.15
N ALA A 127 -5.44 -5.94 -6.09
CA ALA A 127 -4.67 -4.73 -5.93
C ALA A 127 -3.27 -5.07 -5.38
N LEU A 128 -2.27 -4.42 -5.93
CA LEU A 128 -0.89 -4.48 -5.51
C LEU A 128 -0.41 -3.08 -5.19
N TYR A 129 0.08 -2.88 -3.98
CA TYR A 129 0.51 -1.59 -3.49
C TYR A 129 1.98 -1.62 -3.08
N PHE A 130 2.78 -0.75 -3.69
CA PHE A 130 4.16 -0.51 -3.29
C PHE A 130 4.21 0.75 -2.43
N GLY A 131 4.60 0.59 -1.17
CA GLY A 131 4.66 1.69 -0.22
C GLY A 131 5.83 1.56 0.74
N GLY A 132 5.80 2.37 1.79
CA GLY A 132 6.80 2.35 2.86
C GLY A 132 7.60 3.62 2.98
N GLY A 133 8.88 3.59 2.64
CA GLY A 133 9.73 4.78 2.60
C GLY A 133 9.43 5.62 1.37
N THR A 134 10.13 5.33 0.29
CA THR A 134 9.92 5.98 -1.02
C THR A 134 10.20 4.96 -2.12
N PRO A 135 9.22 4.19 -2.57
CA PRO A 135 9.41 3.20 -3.62
C PRO A 135 10.08 3.74 -4.89
N THR A 136 9.78 4.99 -5.27
CA THR A 136 10.43 5.65 -6.42
C THR A 136 11.88 6.04 -6.18
N ALA A 137 12.44 5.85 -4.98
CA ALA A 137 13.88 6.00 -4.75
C ALA A 137 14.71 4.86 -5.37
N LEU A 138 14.07 3.71 -5.63
CA LEU A 138 14.73 2.60 -6.30
C LEU A 138 15.19 2.98 -7.72
N GLU A 139 16.29 2.38 -8.17
CA GLU A 139 16.73 2.49 -9.56
C GLU A 139 15.69 1.87 -10.52
N ALA A 140 15.54 2.40 -11.71
CA ALA A 140 14.61 1.88 -12.72
C ALA A 140 14.85 0.38 -13.03
N SER A 141 16.12 -0.06 -13.02
CA SER A 141 16.49 -1.46 -13.18
C SER A 141 15.93 -2.36 -12.07
N ASP A 142 15.93 -1.89 -10.81
CA ASP A 142 15.40 -2.66 -9.68
C ASP A 142 13.88 -2.68 -9.69
N ILE A 143 13.24 -1.57 -10.04
CA ILE A 143 11.78 -1.52 -10.25
C ILE A 143 11.36 -2.55 -11.30
N ARG A 144 12.07 -2.61 -12.45
CA ARG A 144 11.79 -3.62 -13.50
C ARG A 144 11.97 -5.04 -13.02
N LYS A 145 13.03 -5.34 -12.26
CA LYS A 145 13.27 -6.68 -11.67
C LYS A 145 12.12 -7.06 -10.74
N ILE A 146 11.74 -6.17 -9.82
CA ILE A 146 10.66 -6.41 -8.85
C ILE A 146 9.34 -6.64 -9.58
N LEU A 147 8.96 -5.79 -10.55
CA LEU A 147 7.74 -5.95 -11.33
C LEU A 147 7.72 -7.24 -12.15
N GLY A 148 8.88 -7.63 -12.70
CA GLY A 148 9.06 -8.91 -13.38
C GLY A 148 8.82 -10.11 -12.44
N ALA A 149 9.42 -10.06 -11.25
CA ALA A 149 9.25 -11.09 -10.23
C ALA A 149 7.80 -11.18 -9.72
N VAL A 150 7.16 -10.04 -9.52
CA VAL A 150 5.75 -9.95 -9.14
C VAL A 150 4.87 -10.64 -10.19
N ARG A 151 5.02 -10.30 -11.46
CA ARG A 151 4.23 -10.90 -12.55
C ARG A 151 4.45 -12.41 -12.68
N LYS A 152 5.65 -12.88 -12.37
CA LYS A 152 6.01 -14.30 -12.44
C LYS A 152 5.45 -15.10 -11.27
N ASN A 153 5.45 -14.52 -10.07
CA ASN A 153 5.26 -15.28 -8.82
C ASN A 153 3.93 -15.00 -8.12
N LEU A 154 3.22 -13.90 -8.47
CA LEU A 154 1.96 -13.55 -7.82
C LEU A 154 0.77 -13.81 -8.77
N PRO A 155 -0.35 -14.35 -8.27
CA PRO A 155 -1.55 -14.61 -9.06
C PRO A 155 -2.36 -13.32 -9.29
N LEU A 156 -1.79 -12.38 -10.05
CA LEU A 156 -2.44 -11.11 -10.32
C LEU A 156 -3.71 -11.34 -11.16
N ALA A 157 -4.79 -10.67 -10.80
CA ALA A 157 -5.98 -10.59 -11.63
C ALA A 157 -5.66 -9.84 -12.94
N LYS A 158 -6.43 -10.11 -14.01
CA LYS A 158 -6.23 -9.42 -15.31
C LYS A 158 -6.39 -7.91 -15.21
N ASP A 159 -7.24 -7.46 -14.31
CA ASP A 159 -7.57 -6.07 -14.00
C ASP A 159 -6.96 -5.63 -12.65
N CYS A 160 -5.84 -6.24 -12.24
CA CYS A 160 -5.15 -5.89 -11.01
C CYS A 160 -4.68 -4.43 -11.06
N GLU A 161 -5.13 -3.64 -10.10
CA GLU A 161 -4.61 -2.29 -9.90
C GLU A 161 -3.23 -2.35 -9.27
N ILE A 162 -2.26 -1.64 -9.84
CA ILE A 162 -0.91 -1.54 -9.30
C ILE A 162 -0.63 -0.09 -8.94
N THR A 163 -0.50 0.18 -7.64
CA THR A 163 -0.15 1.49 -7.11
C THR A 163 1.30 1.51 -6.66
N PHE A 164 2.00 2.57 -7.04
CA PHE A 164 3.40 2.78 -6.67
C PHE A 164 3.57 4.14 -6.01
N GLU A 165 3.84 4.17 -4.71
CA GLU A 165 4.09 5.42 -3.99
C GLU A 165 5.41 6.05 -4.40
N GLY A 166 5.46 7.37 -4.39
CA GLY A 166 6.68 8.05 -4.73
C GLY A 166 6.71 9.53 -4.42
N ARG A 167 7.87 10.10 -4.72
CA ARG A 167 8.11 11.53 -4.70
C ARG A 167 8.34 11.98 -6.12
N LEU A 168 7.84 13.17 -6.48
CA LEU A 168 8.08 13.75 -7.81
C LEU A 168 9.57 14.10 -8.00
N HIS A 169 10.26 14.46 -6.91
CA HIS A 169 11.69 14.69 -6.96
C HIS A 169 12.46 13.41 -7.28
N GLY A 170 13.34 13.46 -8.28
CA GLY A 170 14.13 12.30 -8.70
C GLY A 170 13.35 11.22 -9.48
N PHE A 171 12.10 11.51 -9.86
CA PHE A 171 11.31 10.62 -10.71
C PHE A 171 11.65 10.92 -12.18
N SER A 172 12.32 10.00 -12.85
CA SER A 172 12.74 10.13 -14.26
C SER A 172 11.80 9.37 -15.20
N ASP A 173 11.80 9.75 -16.47
CA ASP A 173 11.05 9.06 -17.54
C ASP A 173 11.41 7.57 -17.64
N GLU A 174 12.64 7.20 -17.24
CA GLU A 174 13.07 5.80 -17.22
C GLU A 174 12.31 4.94 -16.17
N LYS A 175 11.75 5.57 -15.14
CA LYS A 175 10.97 4.91 -14.10
C LYS A 175 9.48 4.81 -14.42
N LEU A 176 9.05 5.48 -15.51
CA LEU A 176 7.71 5.34 -16.09
C LEU A 176 7.61 4.08 -16.94
#